data_468c4d86420adda80c9f26911ede425a
#
_entry.id   468c4d86420adda80c9f26911ede425a
#
_cell.length_a   1.000
_cell.length_b   1.000
_cell.length_c   1.000
_cell.angle_alpha   90.00
_cell.angle_beta   90.00
_cell.angle_gamma   90.00
#
_symmetry.space_group_name_H-M   'P 1'
#
loop_
_entity.id
_entity.type
_entity.pdbx_description
1 polymer ?
#
loop_
_entity_poly.entity_id
_entity_poly.type
_entity_poly.pdbx_seq_one_letter_code
_entity_poly.pdbx_strand_id
1 'polypeptide(L)'
;YPLVIALEYITKWISPKVQPLTVSREEVSAMVTVGTEEGVFEAEENKMIQSFIKIVNVTAKEIMTPNLVVEAAQQDSTLREFYDNRKEWDYSRIPIYDDNRDYITGYVLRATVLERLAEDKFNITLKEIKRPILTFMENESVSDIWEKMLEKKEHISVITDEYGCMRGLVTMEDVIETM
;
A
#
# COMPACT_ATOMS: atom_id res chain seq x y z
N TYR A 1 61.19 -17.91 -11.19
CA TYR A 1 61.78 -16.92 -10.29
C TYR A 1 61.07 -17.02 -8.92
N PRO A 2 61.72 -17.59 -7.87
CA PRO A 2 61.05 -17.83 -6.59
C PRO A 2 60.62 -16.57 -5.85
N LEU A 3 61.22 -15.41 -6.16
CA LEU A 3 60.92 -14.12 -5.56
C LEU A 3 59.54 -13.56 -5.98
N VAL A 4 59.07 -13.85 -7.19
CA VAL A 4 57.75 -13.38 -7.67
C VAL A 4 56.62 -14.14 -6.98
N ILE A 5 56.81 -15.44 -6.76
CA ILE A 5 55.84 -16.30 -6.06
C ILE A 5 55.70 -15.89 -4.59
N ALA A 6 56.81 -15.53 -3.94
CA ALA A 6 56.80 -15.04 -2.57
C ALA A 6 56.06 -13.68 -2.45
N LEU A 7 56.24 -12.78 -3.43
CA LEU A 7 55.54 -11.48 -3.49
C LEU A 7 54.04 -11.65 -3.73
N GLU A 8 53.61 -12.58 -4.60
CA GLU A 8 52.20 -12.89 -4.82
C GLU A 8 51.51 -13.47 -3.57
N TYR A 9 52.21 -14.28 -2.79
CA TYR A 9 51.68 -14.78 -1.52
C TYR A 9 51.55 -13.68 -0.47
N ILE A 10 52.49 -12.76 -0.39
CA ILE A 10 52.45 -11.62 0.53
C ILE A 10 51.33 -10.62 0.15
N THR A 11 51.19 -10.30 -1.15
CA THR A 11 50.12 -9.42 -1.62
C THR A 11 48.73 -10.03 -1.44
N LYS A 12 48.59 -11.35 -1.58
CA LYS A 12 47.33 -12.05 -1.33
C LYS A 12 46.95 -12.11 0.16
N TRP A 13 47.94 -12.02 1.04
CA TRP A 13 47.73 -11.99 2.50
C TRP A 13 47.41 -10.57 3.02
N ILE A 14 47.92 -9.55 2.33
CA ILE A 14 47.74 -8.12 2.67
C ILE A 14 46.54 -7.51 1.92
N SER A 15 46.07 -8.13 0.84
CA SER A 15 44.84 -7.66 0.16
C SER A 15 43.65 -7.78 1.11
N PRO A 16 43.07 -6.69 1.60
CA PRO A 16 41.84 -6.77 2.37
C PRO A 16 40.82 -7.47 1.46
N LYS A 17 40.13 -8.50 1.97
CA LYS A 17 38.93 -9.01 1.31
C LYS A 17 38.06 -7.79 1.06
N VAL A 18 37.92 -7.37 -0.19
CA VAL A 18 36.96 -6.37 -0.61
C VAL A 18 35.61 -7.02 -0.28
N GLN A 19 35.10 -6.74 0.91
CA GLN A 19 33.72 -7.03 1.20
C GLN A 19 32.91 -6.21 0.20
N PRO A 20 31.91 -6.78 -0.46
CA PRO A 20 31.03 -5.98 -1.28
C PRO A 20 30.53 -4.85 -0.38
N LEU A 21 30.74 -3.60 -0.80
CA LEU A 21 30.22 -2.42 -0.15
C LEU A 21 28.67 -2.55 -0.23
N THR A 22 28.10 -3.21 0.76
CA THR A 22 26.65 -3.19 0.97
C THR A 22 26.34 -1.85 1.61
N VAL A 23 26.00 -0.87 0.77
CA VAL A 23 25.56 0.44 1.23
C VAL A 23 24.27 0.23 2.01
N SER A 24 24.25 0.66 3.26
CA SER A 24 23.06 0.61 4.10
C SER A 24 22.08 1.73 3.72
N ARG A 25 20.81 1.60 4.10
CA ARG A 25 19.80 2.65 3.87
C ARG A 25 20.13 3.92 4.63
N GLU A 26 20.70 3.79 5.81
CA GLU A 26 21.19 4.89 6.64
C GLU A 26 22.32 5.66 5.93
N GLU A 27 23.21 4.95 5.27
CA GLU A 27 24.29 5.57 4.47
C GLU A 27 23.73 6.31 3.26
N VAL A 28 22.73 5.74 2.55
CA VAL A 28 22.04 6.42 1.45
C VAL A 28 21.33 7.67 1.97
N SER A 29 20.63 7.57 3.09
CA SER A 29 19.96 8.70 3.74
C SER A 29 20.94 9.83 4.09
N ALA A 30 22.11 9.47 4.65
CA ALA A 30 23.17 10.42 4.97
C ALA A 30 23.75 11.07 3.70
N MET A 31 23.99 10.30 2.64
CA MET A 31 24.48 10.84 1.35
C MET A 31 23.51 11.85 0.73
N VAL A 32 22.19 11.58 0.79
CA VAL A 32 21.17 12.50 0.29
C VAL A 32 21.16 13.81 1.10
N THR A 33 21.35 13.72 2.41
CA THR A 33 21.43 14.91 3.28
C THR A 33 22.65 15.75 2.93
N VAL A 34 23.84 15.14 2.79
CA VAL A 34 25.06 15.83 2.36
C VAL A 34 24.90 16.46 0.98
N GLY A 35 24.32 15.72 0.01
CA GLY A 35 24.04 16.24 -1.33
C GLY A 35 23.11 17.47 -1.33
N THR A 36 22.20 17.54 -0.34
CA THR A 36 21.34 18.73 -0.16
C THR A 36 22.14 19.91 0.38
N GLU A 37 23.03 19.67 1.34
CA GLU A 37 23.91 20.73 1.89
C GLU A 37 24.87 21.27 0.83
N GLU A 38 25.31 20.44 -0.10
CA GLU A 38 26.17 20.81 -1.23
C GLU A 38 25.39 21.41 -2.43
N GLY A 39 24.04 21.47 -2.36
CA GLY A 39 23.20 22.05 -3.40
C GLY A 39 22.96 21.13 -4.60
N VAL A 40 23.24 19.83 -4.48
CA VAL A 40 22.94 18.80 -5.51
C VAL A 40 21.45 18.47 -5.55
N PHE A 41 20.81 18.45 -4.38
CA PHE A 41 19.37 18.23 -4.22
C PHE A 41 18.69 19.45 -3.59
N GLU A 42 17.46 19.73 -4.01
CA GLU A 42 16.61 20.68 -3.32
C GLU A 42 16.06 20.07 -2.00
N ALA A 43 15.66 20.93 -1.06
CA ALA A 43 15.15 20.49 0.24
C ALA A 43 13.90 19.58 0.11
N GLU A 44 13.05 19.84 -0.90
CA GLU A 44 11.87 19.04 -1.19
C GLU A 44 12.22 17.68 -1.77
N GLU A 45 13.21 17.61 -2.66
CA GLU A 45 13.71 16.34 -3.21
C GLU A 45 14.31 15.45 -2.11
N ASN A 46 15.11 16.04 -1.20
CA ASN A 46 15.62 15.33 -0.04
C ASN A 46 14.48 14.75 0.79
N LYS A 47 13.45 15.55 1.10
CA LYS A 47 12.30 15.11 1.88
C LYS A 47 11.59 13.92 1.23
N MET A 48 11.38 13.95 -0.07
CA MET A 48 10.79 12.83 -0.82
C MET A 48 11.65 11.57 -0.73
N ILE A 49 12.96 11.66 -0.98
CA ILE A 49 13.87 10.50 -0.93
C ILE A 49 13.89 9.91 0.48
N GLN A 50 13.96 10.75 1.51
CA GLN A 50 13.92 10.30 2.91
C GLN A 50 12.61 9.57 3.24
N SER A 51 11.48 10.03 2.73
CA SER A 51 10.18 9.39 2.89
C SER A 51 10.15 8.02 2.23
N PHE A 52 10.67 7.89 1.00
CA PHE A 52 10.79 6.60 0.32
C PHE A 52 11.69 5.59 1.08
N ILE A 53 12.78 6.06 1.67
CA ILE A 53 13.65 5.19 2.48
C ILE A 53 12.92 4.67 3.72
N LYS A 54 12.06 5.49 4.32
CA LYS A 54 11.33 5.16 5.56
C LYS A 54 10.14 4.26 5.34
N ILE A 55 9.39 4.41 4.23
CA ILE A 55 8.12 3.71 3.97
C ILE A 55 8.24 2.19 4.01
N VAL A 56 9.42 1.66 3.70
CA VAL A 56 9.68 0.21 3.70
C VAL A 56 9.53 -0.41 5.09
N ASN A 57 9.72 0.38 6.13
CA ASN A 57 9.59 -0.07 7.52
C ASN A 57 8.21 0.18 8.10
N VAL A 58 7.33 0.88 7.37
CA VAL A 58 5.95 1.16 7.80
C VAL A 58 5.06 -0.02 7.44
N THR A 59 4.24 -0.46 8.38
CA THR A 59 3.29 -1.57 8.20
C THR A 59 1.88 -1.06 7.87
N ALA A 60 1.06 -1.91 7.26
CA ALA A 60 -0.34 -1.60 6.96
C ALA A 60 -1.10 -1.12 8.20
N LYS A 61 -0.84 -1.73 9.36
CA LYS A 61 -1.46 -1.40 10.64
C LYS A 61 -1.26 0.05 11.06
N GLU A 62 -0.13 0.65 10.69
CA GLU A 62 0.22 2.02 11.10
C GLU A 62 -0.50 3.09 10.29
N ILE A 63 -0.93 2.75 9.07
CA ILE A 63 -1.57 3.70 8.14
C ILE A 63 -3.04 3.40 7.84
N MET A 64 -3.52 2.19 8.16
CA MET A 64 -4.87 1.77 7.79
C MET A 64 -5.94 2.61 8.48
N THR A 65 -7.03 2.87 7.76
CA THR A 65 -8.29 3.32 8.34
C THR A 65 -8.91 2.16 9.11
N PRO A 66 -9.08 2.25 10.45
CA PRO A 66 -9.59 1.14 11.26
C PRO A 66 -11.02 0.71 10.86
N ASN A 67 -11.33 -0.57 11.01
CA ASN A 67 -12.64 -1.15 10.63
C ASN A 67 -13.84 -0.48 11.31
N LEU A 68 -13.66 0.11 12.49
CA LEU A 68 -14.72 0.79 13.25
C LEU A 68 -15.30 2.01 12.53
N VAL A 69 -14.49 2.69 11.73
CA VAL A 69 -14.90 3.89 10.98
C VAL A 69 -15.14 3.62 9.49
N VAL A 70 -14.84 2.40 9.02
CA VAL A 70 -15.11 2.02 7.63
C VAL A 70 -16.60 1.89 7.41
N GLU A 71 -17.12 2.54 6.40
CA GLU A 71 -18.48 2.33 5.91
C GLU A 71 -18.50 1.20 4.87
N ALA A 72 -19.11 0.08 5.24
CA ALA A 72 -19.33 -1.06 4.35
C ALA A 72 -20.83 -1.30 4.15
N ALA A 73 -21.19 -1.94 3.03
CA ALA A 73 -22.56 -2.26 2.69
C ALA A 73 -22.76 -3.78 2.53
N GLN A 74 -23.98 -4.25 2.82
CA GLN A 74 -24.35 -5.64 2.61
C GLN A 74 -24.55 -5.90 1.10
N GLN A 75 -23.90 -6.95 0.57
CA GLN A 75 -23.81 -7.17 -0.88
C GLN A 75 -25.12 -7.51 -1.58
N ASP A 76 -26.10 -8.10 -0.87
CA ASP A 76 -27.40 -8.48 -1.40
C ASP A 76 -28.44 -7.33 -1.35
N SER A 77 -28.06 -6.18 -0.76
CA SER A 77 -28.89 -4.98 -0.83
C SER A 77 -29.08 -4.53 -2.27
N THR A 78 -30.31 -4.19 -2.63
CA THR A 78 -30.61 -3.59 -3.93
C THR A 78 -30.05 -2.17 -4.03
N LEU A 79 -29.83 -1.69 -5.24
CA LEU A 79 -29.33 -0.31 -5.44
C LEU A 79 -30.30 0.74 -4.86
N ARG A 80 -31.60 0.48 -4.91
CA ARG A 80 -32.63 1.34 -4.30
C ARG A 80 -32.45 1.40 -2.78
N GLU A 81 -32.42 0.25 -2.12
CA GLU A 81 -32.25 0.17 -0.66
C GLU A 81 -30.94 0.82 -0.22
N PHE A 82 -29.86 0.57 -0.95
CA PHE A 82 -28.57 1.16 -0.67
C PHE A 82 -28.57 2.68 -0.80
N TYR A 83 -29.23 3.22 -1.83
CA TYR A 83 -29.38 4.65 -2.06
C TYR A 83 -30.24 5.31 -1.00
N ASP A 84 -31.42 4.75 -0.72
CA ASP A 84 -32.40 5.34 0.20
C ASP A 84 -31.92 5.34 1.66
N ASN A 85 -31.08 4.35 2.04
CA ASN A 85 -30.53 4.24 3.39
C ASN A 85 -29.28 5.11 3.61
N ARG A 86 -28.75 5.75 2.58
CA ARG A 86 -27.51 6.54 2.65
C ARG A 86 -27.79 8.02 2.53
N LYS A 87 -27.44 8.76 3.59
CA LYS A 87 -27.66 10.22 3.63
C LYS A 87 -26.59 11.01 2.89
N GLU A 88 -25.34 10.51 2.89
CA GLU A 88 -24.18 11.16 2.31
C GLU A 88 -23.35 10.16 1.49
N TRP A 89 -22.72 10.67 0.44
CA TRP A 89 -21.94 9.86 -0.50
C TRP A 89 -20.47 10.30 -0.51
N ASP A 90 -19.83 10.22 0.66
CA ASP A 90 -18.51 10.78 0.86
C ASP A 90 -17.42 9.95 0.16
N TYR A 91 -17.61 8.63 0.08
CA TYR A 91 -16.61 7.74 -0.44
C TYR A 91 -16.85 7.30 -1.88
N SER A 92 -15.79 7.27 -2.70
CA SER A 92 -15.85 6.83 -4.10
C SER A 92 -15.91 5.31 -4.23
N ARG A 93 -15.39 4.58 -3.25
CA ARG A 93 -15.34 3.11 -3.19
C ARG A 93 -15.93 2.63 -1.89
N ILE A 94 -16.90 1.75 -1.98
CA ILE A 94 -17.64 1.25 -0.83
C ILE A 94 -17.36 -0.25 -0.72
N PRO A 95 -16.67 -0.71 0.33
CA PRO A 95 -16.52 -2.13 0.63
C PRO A 95 -17.85 -2.80 0.82
N ILE A 96 -17.96 -4.05 0.37
CA ILE A 96 -19.17 -4.85 0.58
C ILE A 96 -18.84 -6.18 1.24
N TYR A 97 -19.77 -6.64 2.08
CA TYR A 97 -19.70 -7.88 2.83
C TYR A 97 -20.92 -8.76 2.55
N ASP A 98 -20.81 -10.06 2.86
CA ASP A 98 -21.92 -11.01 2.74
C ASP A 98 -22.74 -11.03 4.04
N ASP A 99 -22.59 -12.05 4.88
CA ASP A 99 -23.33 -12.20 6.12
C ASP A 99 -22.70 -11.42 7.28
N ASN A 100 -21.38 -11.38 7.35
CA ASN A 100 -20.64 -10.74 8.43
C ASN A 100 -19.76 -9.60 7.89
N ARG A 101 -19.92 -8.44 8.51
CA ARG A 101 -19.17 -7.21 8.17
C ARG A 101 -17.65 -7.36 8.31
N ASP A 102 -17.19 -8.31 9.12
CA ASP A 102 -15.75 -8.57 9.28
C ASP A 102 -15.13 -9.26 8.06
N TYR A 103 -15.94 -9.74 7.11
CA TYR A 103 -15.48 -10.42 5.91
C TYR A 103 -15.88 -9.64 4.64
N ILE A 104 -14.99 -8.76 4.20
CA ILE A 104 -15.22 -7.99 2.97
C ILE A 104 -15.02 -8.90 1.75
N THR A 105 -16.02 -8.95 0.87
CA THR A 105 -16.03 -9.80 -0.33
C THR A 105 -15.62 -9.06 -1.60
N GLY A 106 -15.54 -7.72 -1.54
CA GLY A 106 -15.22 -6.86 -2.66
C GLY A 106 -15.58 -5.42 -2.37
N TYR A 107 -15.68 -4.61 -3.41
CA TYR A 107 -16.16 -3.22 -3.29
C TYR A 107 -17.00 -2.83 -4.50
N VAL A 108 -17.79 -1.77 -4.37
CA VAL A 108 -18.50 -1.13 -5.46
C VAL A 108 -18.03 0.31 -5.65
N LEU A 109 -18.09 0.79 -6.90
CA LEU A 109 -17.83 2.19 -7.20
C LEU A 109 -19.11 3.00 -7.07
N ARG A 110 -19.06 4.12 -6.33
CA ARG A 110 -20.17 5.09 -6.27
C ARG A 110 -20.66 5.50 -7.67
N ALA A 111 -19.74 5.77 -8.58
CA ALA A 111 -20.07 6.14 -9.95
C ALA A 111 -20.89 5.05 -10.66
N THR A 112 -20.51 3.78 -10.52
CA THR A 112 -21.26 2.65 -11.12
C THR A 112 -22.65 2.52 -10.50
N VAL A 113 -22.78 2.68 -9.19
CA VAL A 113 -24.10 2.65 -8.52
C VAL A 113 -25.01 3.75 -9.09
N LEU A 114 -24.52 4.99 -9.17
CA LEU A 114 -25.29 6.13 -9.71
C LEU A 114 -25.62 5.94 -11.19
N GLU A 115 -24.70 5.42 -12.00
CA GLU A 115 -24.94 5.08 -13.41
C GLU A 115 -26.08 4.07 -13.56
N ARG A 116 -26.07 2.98 -12.77
CA ARG A 116 -27.14 1.97 -12.82
C ARG A 116 -28.49 2.49 -12.33
N LEU A 117 -28.49 3.35 -11.31
CA LEU A 117 -29.71 4.04 -10.88
C LEU A 117 -30.27 4.96 -11.96
N ALA A 118 -29.43 5.67 -12.71
CA ALA A 118 -29.85 6.52 -13.83
C ALA A 118 -30.38 5.72 -15.03
N GLU A 119 -30.03 4.42 -15.13
CA GLU A 119 -30.58 3.46 -16.09
C GLU A 119 -31.88 2.78 -15.59
N ASP A 120 -32.48 3.25 -14.50
CA ASP A 120 -33.67 2.66 -13.84
C ASP A 120 -33.46 1.22 -13.32
N LYS A 121 -32.21 0.80 -13.10
CA LYS A 121 -31.86 -0.53 -12.60
C LYS A 121 -31.89 -0.61 -11.08
N PHE A 122 -33.02 -0.28 -10.48
CA PHE A 122 -33.16 -0.17 -9.03
C PHE A 122 -33.07 -1.49 -8.27
N ASN A 123 -33.45 -2.61 -8.90
CA ASN A 123 -33.60 -3.92 -8.25
C ASN A 123 -32.36 -4.81 -8.33
N ILE A 124 -31.31 -4.40 -9.07
CA ILE A 124 -30.05 -5.16 -9.06
C ILE A 124 -29.34 -4.97 -7.72
N THR A 125 -28.60 -5.97 -7.30
CA THR A 125 -27.87 -5.95 -6.03
C THR A 125 -26.46 -5.38 -6.18
N LEU A 126 -25.86 -4.94 -5.06
CA LEU A 126 -24.47 -4.51 -5.05
C LEU A 126 -23.54 -5.62 -5.50
N LYS A 127 -23.89 -6.89 -5.21
CA LYS A 127 -23.14 -8.08 -5.63
C LYS A 127 -22.99 -8.19 -7.15
N GLU A 128 -24.00 -7.77 -7.91
CA GLU A 128 -23.98 -7.83 -9.38
C GLU A 128 -23.02 -6.81 -10.02
N ILE A 129 -22.68 -5.75 -9.31
CA ILE A 129 -21.74 -4.72 -9.76
C ILE A 129 -20.43 -4.72 -8.96
N LYS A 130 -20.21 -5.77 -8.18
CA LYS A 130 -19.05 -5.96 -7.31
C LYS A 130 -17.75 -6.03 -8.12
N ARG A 131 -16.70 -5.40 -7.58
CA ARG A 131 -15.31 -5.56 -8.01
C ARG A 131 -14.52 -6.35 -6.98
N PRO A 132 -13.53 -7.14 -7.41
CA PRO A 132 -12.62 -7.79 -6.48
C PRO A 132 -11.83 -6.75 -5.70
N ILE A 133 -11.41 -7.09 -4.48
CA ILE A 133 -10.59 -6.23 -3.63
C ILE A 133 -9.31 -6.97 -3.24
N LEU A 134 -8.19 -6.26 -3.20
CA LEU A 134 -6.94 -6.81 -2.70
C LEU A 134 -7.00 -6.94 -1.18
N THR A 135 -6.39 -8.00 -0.66
CA THR A 135 -6.32 -8.28 0.78
C THR A 135 -4.86 -8.44 1.18
N PHE A 136 -4.47 -7.81 2.27
CA PHE A 136 -3.13 -7.86 2.85
C PHE A 136 -3.23 -8.08 4.36
N MET A 137 -2.14 -8.56 4.95
CA MET A 137 -2.06 -8.69 6.40
C MET A 137 -1.64 -7.38 7.07
N GLU A 138 -2.04 -7.18 8.32
CA GLU A 138 -1.75 -5.95 9.08
C GLU A 138 -0.25 -5.69 9.28
N ASN A 139 0.60 -6.71 9.20
CA ASN A 139 2.04 -6.64 9.33
C ASN A 139 2.79 -6.56 7.98
N GLU A 140 2.10 -6.58 6.86
CA GLU A 140 2.73 -6.37 5.54
C GLU A 140 3.24 -4.94 5.41
N SER A 141 4.36 -4.78 4.69
CA SER A 141 4.96 -3.45 4.49
C SER A 141 4.11 -2.61 3.53
N VAL A 142 4.03 -1.32 3.81
CA VAL A 142 3.31 -0.37 2.95
C VAL A 142 3.91 -0.32 1.54
N SER A 143 5.23 -0.53 1.41
CA SER A 143 5.89 -0.58 0.09
C SER A 143 5.42 -1.77 -0.75
N ASP A 144 5.26 -2.96 -0.15
CA ASP A 144 4.80 -4.14 -0.87
C ASP A 144 3.32 -4.02 -1.27
N ILE A 145 2.51 -3.43 -0.39
CA ILE A 145 1.10 -3.10 -0.67
C ILE A 145 1.00 -2.13 -1.83
N TRP A 146 1.79 -1.05 -1.80
CA TRP A 146 1.87 -0.06 -2.87
C TRP A 146 2.20 -0.69 -4.22
N GLU A 147 3.26 -1.52 -4.28
CA GLU A 147 3.68 -2.19 -5.50
C GLU A 147 2.56 -3.05 -6.09
N LYS A 148 1.90 -3.86 -5.26
CA LYS A 148 0.79 -4.72 -5.68
C LYS A 148 -0.44 -3.91 -6.12
N MET A 149 -0.77 -2.82 -5.42
CA MET A 149 -1.89 -1.95 -5.81
C MET A 149 -1.62 -1.28 -7.16
N LEU A 150 -0.38 -0.84 -7.43
CA LEU A 150 0.01 -0.29 -8.72
C LEU A 150 -0.04 -1.34 -9.83
N GLU A 151 0.51 -2.53 -9.60
CA GLU A 151 0.49 -3.64 -10.58
C GLU A 151 -0.93 -4.01 -10.99
N LYS A 152 -1.83 -4.11 -10.03
CA LYS A 152 -3.24 -4.47 -10.24
C LYS A 152 -4.14 -3.30 -10.64
N LYS A 153 -3.63 -2.08 -10.61
CA LYS A 153 -4.38 -0.83 -10.84
C LYS A 153 -5.56 -0.67 -9.88
N GLU A 154 -5.38 -1.13 -8.65
CA GLU A 154 -6.36 -1.01 -7.59
C GLU A 154 -6.01 0.16 -6.67
N HIS A 155 -7.02 0.83 -6.12
CA HIS A 155 -6.87 2.02 -5.29
C HIS A 155 -7.35 1.82 -3.85
N ILE A 156 -7.81 0.61 -3.52
CA ILE A 156 -8.32 0.26 -2.20
C ILE A 156 -7.95 -1.20 -1.92
N SER A 157 -7.60 -1.48 -0.69
CA SER A 157 -7.32 -2.83 -0.20
C SER A 157 -7.89 -3.03 1.19
N VAL A 158 -8.22 -4.27 1.52
CA VAL A 158 -8.62 -4.69 2.87
C VAL A 158 -7.40 -5.18 3.63
N ILE A 159 -7.29 -4.75 4.86
CA ILE A 159 -6.29 -5.25 5.80
C ILE A 159 -6.96 -6.23 6.76
N THR A 160 -6.38 -7.43 6.88
CA THR A 160 -6.93 -8.50 7.69
C THR A 160 -5.94 -8.98 8.74
N ASP A 161 -6.45 -9.65 9.75
CA ASP A 161 -5.64 -10.46 10.64
C ASP A 161 -5.39 -11.87 10.04
N GLU A 162 -4.70 -12.71 10.81
CA GLU A 162 -4.40 -14.10 10.47
C GLU A 162 -5.63 -15.01 10.32
N TYR A 163 -6.78 -14.58 10.83
CA TYR A 163 -8.07 -15.29 10.71
C TYR A 163 -8.91 -14.80 9.53
N GLY A 164 -8.43 -13.82 8.78
CA GLY A 164 -9.12 -13.20 7.66
C GLY A 164 -10.17 -12.17 8.06
N CYS A 165 -10.23 -11.78 9.35
CA CYS A 165 -11.14 -10.75 9.82
C CYS A 165 -10.60 -9.37 9.45
N MET A 166 -11.46 -8.50 8.96
CA MET A 166 -11.11 -7.13 8.60
C MET A 166 -10.63 -6.32 9.81
N ARG A 167 -9.42 -5.79 9.70
CA ARG A 167 -8.82 -4.86 10.65
C ARG A 167 -8.96 -3.41 10.20
N GLY A 168 -8.97 -3.18 8.90
CA GLY A 168 -9.12 -1.87 8.31
C GLY A 168 -9.02 -1.87 6.79
N LEU A 169 -8.86 -0.68 6.23
CA LEU A 169 -8.62 -0.44 4.81
C LEU A 169 -7.34 0.37 4.63
N VAL A 170 -6.67 0.14 3.51
CA VAL A 170 -5.60 1.02 3.00
C VAL A 170 -5.97 1.44 1.59
N THR A 171 -5.89 2.73 1.35
CA THR A 171 -6.07 3.33 0.02
C THR A 171 -4.75 3.86 -0.53
N MET A 172 -4.71 4.17 -1.84
CA MET A 172 -3.55 4.82 -2.44
C MET A 172 -3.28 6.20 -1.82
N GLU A 173 -4.31 6.88 -1.33
CA GLU A 173 -4.18 8.17 -0.63
C GLU A 173 -3.41 8.00 0.68
N ASP A 174 -3.76 7.01 1.51
CA ASP A 174 -3.07 6.72 2.78
C ASP A 174 -1.57 6.46 2.55
N VAL A 175 -1.25 5.72 1.48
CA VAL A 175 0.16 5.45 1.12
C VAL A 175 0.88 6.73 0.71
N ILE A 176 0.26 7.58 -0.14
CA ILE A 176 0.86 8.85 -0.59
C ILE A 176 1.04 9.83 0.57
N GLU A 177 0.08 9.91 1.50
CA GLU A 177 0.18 10.77 2.68
C GLU A 177 1.30 10.35 3.65
N THR A 178 1.66 9.06 3.62
CA THR A 178 2.76 8.52 4.44
C THR A 178 4.14 8.82 3.84
N MET A 179 4.20 9.17 2.55
CA MET A 179 5.43 9.53 1.83
C MET A 179 5.80 11.00 2.03
#